data_32cd9ef9d63524053d45f30c4bad2a3d
#
_entry.id   32cd9ef9d63524053d45f30c4bad2a3d
#
_cell.length_a   1.000
_cell.length_b   1.000
_cell.length_c   1.000
_cell.angle_alpha   90.00
_cell.angle_beta   90.00
_cell.angle_gamma   90.00
#
_symmetry.space_group_name_H-M   'P 1'
#
loop_
_entity.id
_entity.type
_entity.pdbx_description
1 polymer ?
#
loop_
_entity_poly.entity_id
_entity_poly.type
_entity_poly.pdbx_seq_one_letter_code
_entity_poly.pdbx_strand_id
1 'polypeptide(L)'
;MVLGRKRGKEMGYLGNKLQGKYHKDTFQTAVNMAWPAIVESFFIAFAGLVDSLMVSSLGSYAVAAVGLTTQPKLLGLAFFFALNVSISALVARRRGEQRQSAANETLVTALVFIILAAAAFSVGFVAFASPIIHLCGSTAETHNGAVTYFRIIMGGMIFNCIQMGINSAQRGAGNTKITMRTNVTSNTINIILNYLLINGHFGFPALGIQGAALATVTGTVVGCVMSILSITKQDGFLNLGYILKNKIKPTLAAFISLVRVGYSVFFEQVFMRIGFMMTAIMAAKQGTDAMAAH
;
A
#
# COMPACT_ATOMS: atom_id res chain seq x y z
N MET A 1 -13.53 3.71 63.01
CA MET A 1 -14.19 4.29 61.81
C MET A 1 -13.29 5.24 60.95
N VAL A 2 -12.20 5.79 61.48
CA VAL A 2 -11.33 6.75 60.78
C VAL A 2 -10.29 6.07 59.84
N LEU A 3 -9.85 4.84 60.14
CA LEU A 3 -8.85 4.11 59.34
C LEU A 3 -9.39 3.57 58.00
N GLY A 4 -10.69 3.28 57.90
CA GLY A 4 -11.29 2.85 56.62
C GLY A 4 -11.45 3.95 55.59
N ARG A 5 -11.67 5.21 56.04
CA ARG A 5 -11.84 6.35 55.19
C ARG A 5 -10.52 6.87 54.54
N LYS A 6 -9.39 6.66 55.24
CA LYS A 6 -8.05 6.99 54.66
C LYS A 6 -7.65 5.99 53.58
N ARG A 7 -7.84 4.68 53.78
CA ARG A 7 -7.54 3.67 52.76
C ARG A 7 -8.38 3.82 51.48
N GLY A 8 -9.65 4.20 51.59
CA GLY A 8 -10.52 4.43 50.42
C GLY A 8 -10.09 5.65 49.60
N LYS A 9 -9.61 6.74 50.27
CA LYS A 9 -9.08 7.92 49.56
C LYS A 9 -7.73 7.64 48.88
N GLU A 10 -6.86 6.86 49.51
CA GLU A 10 -5.57 6.48 48.90
C GLU A 10 -5.74 5.53 47.71
N MET A 11 -6.66 4.58 47.75
CA MET A 11 -6.99 3.70 46.61
C MET A 11 -7.65 4.48 45.46
N GLY A 12 -8.51 5.45 45.76
CA GLY A 12 -9.09 6.34 44.75
C GLY A 12 -8.06 7.23 44.08
N TYR A 13 -7.11 7.77 44.86
CA TYR A 13 -6.01 8.61 44.34
C TYR A 13 -5.01 7.80 43.49
N LEU A 14 -4.68 6.58 43.89
CA LEU A 14 -3.87 5.62 43.12
C LEU A 14 -4.58 5.18 41.85
N GLY A 15 -5.88 4.91 41.90
CA GLY A 15 -6.70 4.57 40.72
C GLY A 15 -6.72 5.70 39.70
N ASN A 16 -6.98 6.93 40.13
CA ASN A 16 -6.95 8.11 39.24
C ASN A 16 -5.55 8.41 38.67
N LYS A 17 -4.50 8.21 39.47
CA LYS A 17 -3.12 8.41 39.01
C LYS A 17 -2.67 7.34 38.03
N LEU A 18 -3.10 6.10 38.22
CA LEU A 18 -2.89 4.99 37.28
C LEU A 18 -3.69 5.20 36.00
N GLN A 19 -4.97 5.56 36.07
CA GLN A 19 -5.76 5.91 34.88
C GLN A 19 -5.16 7.07 34.09
N GLY A 20 -4.76 8.14 34.75
CA GLY A 20 -4.09 9.27 34.10
C GLY A 20 -2.76 8.89 33.42
N LYS A 21 -1.99 7.98 34.03
CA LYS A 21 -0.75 7.47 33.43
C LYS A 21 -1.04 6.56 32.22
N TYR A 22 -2.02 5.67 32.31
CA TYR A 22 -2.46 4.82 31.19
C TYR A 22 -2.96 5.66 30.00
N HIS A 23 -3.74 6.72 30.24
CA HIS A 23 -4.19 7.64 29.18
C HIS A 23 -3.03 8.35 28.52
N LYS A 24 -2.05 8.82 29.28
CA LYS A 24 -0.89 9.54 28.75
C LYS A 24 0.03 8.63 27.93
N ASP A 25 0.29 7.42 28.41
CA ASP A 25 1.13 6.43 27.71
C ASP A 25 0.44 5.94 26.42
N THR A 26 -0.87 5.72 26.45
CA THR A 26 -1.67 5.33 25.27
C THR A 26 -1.70 6.45 24.25
N PHE A 27 -1.91 7.69 24.67
CA PHE A 27 -1.89 8.87 23.79
C PHE A 27 -0.52 9.05 23.13
N GLN A 28 0.55 8.94 23.90
CA GLN A 28 1.91 9.10 23.37
C GLN A 28 2.27 7.98 22.39
N THR A 29 1.81 6.75 22.65
CA THR A 29 1.95 5.62 21.72
C THR A 29 1.17 5.87 20.43
N ALA A 30 -0.08 6.35 20.53
CA ALA A 30 -0.90 6.68 19.37
C ALA A 30 -0.25 7.78 18.51
N VAL A 31 0.27 8.86 19.12
CA VAL A 31 0.98 9.93 18.41
C VAL A 31 2.25 9.42 17.75
N ASN A 32 3.05 8.59 18.45
CA ASN A 32 4.26 8.00 17.90
C ASN A 32 4.02 7.07 16.72
N MET A 33 2.83 6.47 16.61
CA MET A 33 2.41 5.64 15.48
C MET A 33 1.78 6.47 14.36
N ALA A 34 1.08 7.54 14.69
CA ALA A 34 0.35 8.37 13.73
C ALA A 34 1.27 9.30 12.93
N TRP A 35 2.25 9.93 13.57
CA TRP A 35 3.10 10.91 12.89
C TRP A 35 3.88 10.32 11.69
N PRO A 36 4.47 9.10 11.74
CA PRO A 36 5.12 8.53 10.58
C PRO A 36 4.13 8.25 9.43
N ALA A 37 2.88 7.87 9.76
CA ALA A 37 1.84 7.65 8.77
C ALA A 37 1.40 8.96 8.08
N ILE A 38 1.35 10.07 8.82
CA ILE A 38 1.07 11.41 8.26
C ILE A 38 2.17 11.82 7.28
N VAL A 39 3.44 11.69 7.68
CA VAL A 39 4.59 12.00 6.81
C VAL A 39 4.59 11.10 5.57
N GLU A 40 4.33 9.80 5.73
CA GLU A 40 4.19 8.85 4.63
C GLU A 40 3.13 9.30 3.63
N SER A 41 1.92 9.64 4.11
CA SER A 41 0.81 10.09 3.26
C SER A 41 1.12 11.37 2.52
N PHE A 42 1.78 12.32 3.19
CA PHE A 42 2.24 13.56 2.54
C PHE A 42 3.24 13.28 1.41
N PHE A 43 4.24 12.42 1.67
CA PHE A 43 5.23 12.06 0.64
C PHE A 43 4.61 11.31 -0.52
N ILE A 44 3.65 10.43 -0.29
CA ILE A 44 2.93 9.71 -1.37
C ILE A 44 2.16 10.70 -2.24
N ALA A 45 1.43 11.64 -1.62
CA ALA A 45 0.68 12.66 -2.36
C ALA A 45 1.62 13.58 -3.16
N PHE A 46 2.72 14.03 -2.53
CA PHE A 46 3.74 14.86 -3.18
C PHE A 46 4.40 14.14 -4.36
N ALA A 47 4.78 12.86 -4.18
CA ALA A 47 5.35 12.05 -5.26
C ALA A 47 4.38 11.90 -6.43
N GLY A 48 3.09 11.64 -6.17
CA GLY A 48 2.08 11.56 -7.20
C GLY A 48 1.89 12.87 -7.99
N LEU A 49 1.98 14.02 -7.30
CA LEU A 49 1.95 15.33 -7.94
C LEU A 49 3.17 15.56 -8.84
N VAL A 50 4.37 15.23 -8.35
CA VAL A 50 5.61 15.34 -9.12
C VAL A 50 5.57 14.41 -10.33
N ASP A 51 5.12 13.16 -10.18
CA ASP A 51 4.94 12.21 -11.28
C ASP A 51 4.02 12.80 -12.37
N SER A 52 2.88 13.35 -11.97
CA SER A 52 1.92 13.96 -12.90
C SER A 52 2.53 15.15 -13.63
N LEU A 53 3.28 16.01 -12.94
CA LEU A 53 3.98 17.16 -13.54
C LEU A 53 5.06 16.69 -14.53
N MET A 54 5.84 15.66 -14.18
CA MET A 54 6.88 15.13 -15.06
C MET A 54 6.29 14.46 -16.31
N VAL A 55 5.21 13.71 -16.18
CA VAL A 55 4.51 13.13 -17.33
C VAL A 55 3.88 14.22 -18.20
N SER A 56 3.38 15.32 -17.61
CA SER A 56 2.79 16.43 -18.37
C SER A 56 3.79 17.14 -19.28
N SER A 57 5.08 17.09 -18.96
CA SER A 57 6.14 17.64 -19.83
C SER A 57 6.25 16.94 -21.20
N LEU A 58 5.72 15.71 -21.33
CA LEU A 58 5.66 14.96 -22.58
C LEU A 58 4.46 15.35 -23.48
N GLY A 59 3.57 16.21 -22.99
CA GLY A 59 2.37 16.65 -23.69
C GLY A 59 1.07 15.97 -23.22
N SER A 60 -0.05 16.49 -23.72
CA SER A 60 -1.40 16.05 -23.31
C SER A 60 -1.68 14.57 -23.61
N TYR A 61 -1.12 14.05 -24.69
CA TYR A 61 -1.28 12.63 -25.06
C TYR A 61 -0.71 11.68 -23.99
N ALA A 62 0.42 12.05 -23.36
CA ALA A 62 1.07 11.24 -22.35
C ALA A 62 0.25 11.22 -21.04
N VAL A 63 -0.28 12.37 -20.66
CA VAL A 63 -1.18 12.48 -19.50
C VAL A 63 -2.44 11.66 -19.73
N ALA A 64 -3.05 11.74 -20.90
CA ALA A 64 -4.21 10.95 -21.27
C ALA A 64 -3.90 9.44 -21.27
N ALA A 65 -2.77 9.02 -21.86
CA ALA A 65 -2.35 7.62 -21.89
C ALA A 65 -2.13 7.05 -20.49
N VAL A 66 -1.45 7.75 -19.60
CA VAL A 66 -1.25 7.33 -18.19
C VAL A 66 -2.57 7.34 -17.44
N GLY A 67 -3.40 8.36 -17.63
CA GLY A 67 -4.73 8.49 -17.02
C GLY A 67 -5.64 7.29 -17.30
N LEU A 68 -5.68 6.81 -18.57
CA LEU A 68 -6.44 5.63 -18.98
C LEU A 68 -6.07 4.36 -18.22
N THR A 69 -4.81 4.24 -17.76
CA THR A 69 -4.34 3.07 -17.02
C THR A 69 -4.70 3.10 -15.53
N THR A 70 -5.12 4.24 -15.01
CA THR A 70 -5.34 4.45 -13.56
C THR A 70 -6.47 3.59 -13.03
N GLN A 71 -7.62 3.58 -13.69
CA GLN A 71 -8.79 2.82 -13.23
C GLN A 71 -8.57 1.31 -13.26
N PRO A 72 -8.11 0.69 -14.37
CA PRO A 72 -7.86 -0.75 -14.38
C PRO A 72 -6.75 -1.17 -13.41
N LYS A 73 -5.72 -0.33 -13.21
CA LYS A 73 -4.68 -0.55 -12.19
C LYS A 73 -5.28 -0.57 -10.78
N LEU A 74 -6.11 0.41 -10.43
CA LEU A 74 -6.75 0.49 -9.11
C LEU A 74 -7.73 -0.66 -8.88
N LEU A 75 -8.46 -1.10 -9.91
CA LEU A 75 -9.34 -2.26 -9.83
C LEU A 75 -8.53 -3.53 -9.53
N GLY A 76 -7.41 -3.75 -10.24
CA GLY A 76 -6.51 -4.87 -9.98
C GLY A 76 -5.91 -4.86 -8.57
N LEU A 77 -5.61 -3.67 -8.04
CA LEU A 77 -5.07 -3.50 -6.68
C LEU A 77 -6.14 -3.57 -5.57
N ALA A 78 -7.42 -3.41 -5.87
CA ALA A 78 -8.50 -3.38 -4.86
C ALA A 78 -8.50 -4.64 -3.99
N PHE A 79 -8.27 -5.80 -4.60
CA PHE A 79 -8.14 -7.07 -3.89
C PHE A 79 -6.98 -7.04 -2.88
N PHE A 80 -5.83 -6.51 -3.29
CA PHE A 80 -4.64 -6.43 -2.42
C PHE A 80 -4.82 -5.37 -1.32
N PHE A 81 -5.54 -4.28 -1.56
CA PHE A 81 -5.88 -3.31 -0.50
C PHE A 81 -6.71 -3.96 0.60
N ALA A 82 -7.73 -4.75 0.25
CA ALA A 82 -8.53 -5.48 1.22
C ALA A 82 -7.70 -6.49 2.03
N LEU A 83 -6.81 -7.22 1.34
CA LEU A 83 -5.90 -8.17 1.99
C LEU A 83 -4.93 -7.47 2.94
N ASN A 84 -4.41 -6.30 2.57
CA ASN A 84 -3.51 -5.51 3.39
C ASN A 84 -4.16 -5.02 4.70
N VAL A 85 -5.43 -4.61 4.66
CA VAL A 85 -6.20 -4.27 5.87
C VAL A 85 -6.34 -5.48 6.77
N SER A 86 -6.64 -6.66 6.21
CA SER A 86 -6.75 -7.92 6.95
C SER A 86 -5.43 -8.31 7.62
N ILE A 87 -4.31 -8.21 6.90
CA ILE A 87 -2.97 -8.50 7.44
C ILE A 87 -2.68 -7.59 8.63
N SER A 88 -2.89 -6.27 8.47
CA SER A 88 -2.63 -5.30 9.53
C SER A 88 -3.49 -5.57 10.76
N ALA A 89 -4.79 -5.82 10.60
CA ALA A 89 -5.71 -6.10 11.69
C ALA A 89 -5.37 -7.39 12.45
N LEU A 90 -5.10 -8.49 11.72
CA LEU A 90 -4.77 -9.77 12.33
C LEU A 90 -3.42 -9.74 13.05
N VAL A 91 -2.39 -9.13 12.45
CA VAL A 91 -1.07 -8.98 13.08
C VAL A 91 -1.18 -8.09 14.33
N ALA A 92 -1.92 -6.99 14.28
CA ALA A 92 -2.14 -6.12 15.43
C ALA A 92 -2.82 -6.87 16.59
N ARG A 93 -3.85 -7.66 16.29
CA ARG A 93 -4.52 -8.52 17.28
C ARG A 93 -3.55 -9.53 17.89
N ARG A 94 -2.78 -10.26 17.06
CA ARG A 94 -1.81 -11.26 17.52
C ARG A 94 -0.69 -10.63 18.36
N ARG A 95 -0.29 -9.40 18.04
CA ARG A 95 0.66 -8.64 18.83
C ARG A 95 0.07 -8.26 20.19
N GLY A 96 -1.17 -7.81 20.24
CA GLY A 96 -1.86 -7.54 21.51
C GLY A 96 -1.98 -8.78 22.40
N GLU A 97 -2.19 -9.95 21.79
CA GLU A 97 -2.20 -11.26 22.45
C GLU A 97 -0.79 -11.79 22.79
N GLN A 98 0.29 -11.08 22.45
CA GLN A 98 1.70 -11.50 22.59
C GLN A 98 2.03 -12.83 21.88
N ARG A 99 1.27 -13.20 20.86
CA ARG A 99 1.42 -14.44 20.11
C ARG A 99 2.30 -14.25 18.88
N GLN A 100 3.61 -14.21 19.08
CA GLN A 100 4.59 -13.99 18.01
C GLN A 100 4.51 -15.07 16.90
N SER A 101 4.36 -16.35 17.28
CA SER A 101 4.25 -17.45 16.31
C SER A 101 3.05 -17.25 15.38
N ALA A 102 1.87 -16.95 15.92
CA ALA A 102 0.64 -16.74 15.16
C ALA A 102 0.71 -15.49 14.26
N ALA A 103 1.42 -14.43 14.67
CA ALA A 103 1.64 -13.24 13.83
C ALA A 103 2.53 -13.56 12.63
N ASN A 104 3.63 -14.30 12.85
CA ASN A 104 4.53 -14.73 11.78
C ASN A 104 3.86 -15.74 10.83
N GLU A 105 3.01 -16.64 11.35
CA GLU A 105 2.17 -17.54 10.55
C GLU A 105 1.21 -16.77 9.65
N THR A 106 0.55 -15.71 10.18
CA THR A 106 -0.30 -14.82 9.40
C THR A 106 0.49 -14.13 8.27
N LEU A 107 1.69 -13.64 8.58
CA LEU A 107 2.58 -13.02 7.57
C LEU A 107 2.96 -14.00 6.47
N VAL A 108 3.45 -15.20 6.83
CA VAL A 108 3.87 -16.22 5.83
C VAL A 108 2.70 -16.63 4.95
N THR A 109 1.55 -16.92 5.56
CA THR A 109 0.34 -17.31 4.80
C THR A 109 -0.11 -16.19 3.85
N ALA A 110 -0.10 -14.94 4.32
CA ALA A 110 -0.45 -13.78 3.51
C ALA A 110 0.54 -13.57 2.35
N LEU A 111 1.86 -13.69 2.59
CA LEU A 111 2.87 -13.52 1.54
C LEU A 111 2.78 -14.59 0.47
N VAL A 112 2.60 -15.85 0.83
CA VAL A 112 2.40 -16.93 -0.15
C VAL A 112 1.17 -16.63 -1.03
N PHE A 113 0.06 -16.22 -0.42
CA PHE A 113 -1.15 -15.89 -1.15
C PHE A 113 -0.98 -14.64 -2.03
N ILE A 114 -0.32 -13.58 -1.52
CA ILE A 114 0.01 -12.37 -2.29
C ILE A 114 0.86 -12.72 -3.51
N ILE A 115 1.91 -13.54 -3.36
CA ILE A 115 2.80 -13.91 -4.46
C ILE A 115 2.03 -14.66 -5.54
N LEU A 116 1.23 -15.66 -5.17
CA LEU A 116 0.45 -16.45 -6.12
C LEU A 116 -0.60 -15.60 -6.82
N ALA A 117 -1.36 -14.81 -6.07
CA ALA A 117 -2.39 -13.95 -6.62
C ALA A 117 -1.77 -12.84 -7.50
N ALA A 118 -0.71 -12.15 -7.03
CA ALA A 118 -0.06 -11.11 -7.80
C ALA A 118 0.58 -11.63 -9.09
N ALA A 119 1.16 -12.83 -9.08
CA ALA A 119 1.65 -13.47 -10.29
C ALA A 119 0.53 -13.76 -11.28
N ALA A 120 -0.59 -14.34 -10.82
CA ALA A 120 -1.74 -14.63 -11.68
C ALA A 120 -2.34 -13.34 -12.25
N PHE A 121 -2.56 -12.31 -11.42
CA PHE A 121 -3.06 -11.01 -11.87
C PHE A 121 -2.09 -10.31 -12.84
N SER A 122 -0.78 -10.32 -12.54
CA SER A 122 0.25 -9.73 -13.39
C SER A 122 0.24 -10.37 -14.78
N VAL A 123 0.25 -11.70 -14.87
CA VAL A 123 0.17 -12.43 -16.15
C VAL A 123 -1.12 -12.08 -16.87
N GLY A 124 -2.26 -12.12 -16.20
CA GLY A 124 -3.56 -11.79 -16.78
C GLY A 124 -3.62 -10.36 -17.34
N PHE A 125 -3.23 -9.37 -16.54
CA PHE A 125 -3.25 -7.97 -16.97
C PHE A 125 -2.24 -7.65 -18.08
N VAL A 126 -1.07 -8.28 -18.08
CA VAL A 126 -0.08 -8.11 -19.15
C VAL A 126 -0.57 -8.75 -20.45
N ALA A 127 -1.15 -9.94 -20.39
CA ALA A 127 -1.68 -10.64 -21.55
C ALA A 127 -2.88 -9.89 -22.18
N PHE A 128 -3.80 -9.41 -21.34
CA PHE A 128 -5.00 -8.71 -21.76
C PHE A 128 -4.87 -7.16 -21.73
N ALA A 129 -3.65 -6.62 -21.70
CA ALA A 129 -3.41 -5.18 -21.60
C ALA A 129 -4.09 -4.38 -22.73
N SER A 130 -3.95 -4.83 -23.99
CA SER A 130 -4.53 -4.12 -25.13
C SER A 130 -6.07 -4.09 -25.10
N PRO A 131 -6.81 -5.21 -24.95
CA PRO A 131 -8.26 -5.15 -24.84
C PRO A 131 -8.75 -4.36 -23.62
N ILE A 132 -8.06 -4.43 -22.47
CA ILE A 132 -8.42 -3.66 -21.28
C ILE A 132 -8.31 -2.15 -21.55
N ILE A 133 -7.20 -1.70 -22.12
CA ILE A 133 -6.97 -0.29 -22.44
C ILE A 133 -7.92 0.20 -23.54
N HIS A 134 -8.27 -0.67 -24.50
CA HIS A 134 -9.26 -0.36 -25.51
C HIS A 134 -10.65 -0.14 -24.89
N LEU A 135 -11.06 -0.99 -23.95
CA LEU A 135 -12.31 -0.82 -23.19
C LEU A 135 -12.34 0.46 -22.33
N CYS A 136 -11.17 0.96 -21.92
CA CYS A 136 -11.06 2.25 -21.20
C CYS A 136 -11.17 3.48 -22.13
N GLY A 137 -11.42 3.28 -23.44
CA GLY A 137 -11.66 4.39 -24.37
C GLY A 137 -10.37 4.97 -24.96
N SER A 138 -9.30 4.17 -25.15
CA SER A 138 -8.07 4.63 -25.79
C SER A 138 -8.31 4.96 -27.27
N THR A 139 -7.71 6.06 -27.72
CA THR A 139 -7.66 6.47 -29.14
C THR A 139 -6.44 5.86 -29.84
N ALA A 140 -6.40 5.90 -31.19
CA ALA A 140 -5.25 5.42 -31.95
C ALA A 140 -3.93 6.08 -31.51
N GLU A 141 -3.97 7.33 -31.06
CA GLU A 141 -2.83 8.09 -30.61
C GLU A 141 -2.33 7.66 -29.21
N THR A 142 -3.26 7.43 -28.27
CA THR A 142 -2.92 7.13 -26.86
C THR A 142 -2.73 5.63 -26.59
N HIS A 143 -3.28 4.76 -27.46
CA HIS A 143 -3.35 3.31 -27.22
C HIS A 143 -1.99 2.67 -26.96
N ASN A 144 -1.03 2.87 -27.85
CA ASN A 144 0.28 2.21 -27.77
C ASN A 144 1.05 2.65 -26.51
N GLY A 145 1.02 3.95 -26.18
CA GLY A 145 1.65 4.49 -24.98
C GLY A 145 1.01 3.93 -23.70
N ALA A 146 -0.31 3.91 -23.65
CA ALA A 146 -1.06 3.40 -22.51
C ALA A 146 -0.85 1.88 -22.30
N VAL A 147 -0.90 1.07 -23.36
CA VAL A 147 -0.66 -0.37 -23.30
C VAL A 147 0.75 -0.69 -22.81
N THR A 148 1.76 0.02 -23.34
CA THR A 148 3.16 -0.19 -22.94
C THR A 148 3.38 0.19 -21.47
N TYR A 149 2.89 1.35 -21.06
CA TYR A 149 2.92 1.79 -19.65
C TYR A 149 2.23 0.77 -18.73
N PHE A 150 1.02 0.35 -19.10
CA PHE A 150 0.22 -0.59 -18.32
C PHE A 150 0.91 -1.97 -18.17
N ARG A 151 1.51 -2.48 -19.26
CA ARG A 151 2.27 -3.74 -19.22
C ARG A 151 3.46 -3.68 -18.27
N ILE A 152 4.22 -2.59 -18.28
CA ILE A 152 5.38 -2.42 -17.39
C ILE A 152 4.91 -2.35 -15.94
N ILE A 153 3.91 -1.51 -15.62
CA ILE A 153 3.39 -1.35 -14.26
C ILE A 153 2.78 -2.66 -13.73
N MET A 154 1.96 -3.32 -14.53
CA MET A 154 1.32 -4.57 -14.11
C MET A 154 2.29 -5.74 -14.08
N GLY A 155 3.33 -5.74 -14.93
CA GLY A 155 4.44 -6.69 -14.85
C GLY A 155 5.23 -6.57 -13.54
N GLY A 156 5.43 -5.35 -13.04
CA GLY A 156 6.06 -5.07 -11.76
C GLY A 156 5.15 -5.17 -10.53
N MET A 157 3.86 -5.46 -10.71
CA MET A 157 2.85 -5.45 -9.65
C MET A 157 3.19 -6.39 -8.47
N ILE A 158 3.86 -7.51 -8.74
CA ILE A 158 4.26 -8.48 -7.71
C ILE A 158 5.12 -7.83 -6.61
N PHE A 159 6.09 -7.00 -6.99
CA PHE A 159 6.97 -6.30 -6.03
C PHE A 159 6.18 -5.31 -5.17
N ASN A 160 5.25 -4.59 -5.80
CA ASN A 160 4.36 -3.66 -5.10
C ASN A 160 3.50 -4.40 -4.06
N CYS A 161 2.86 -5.50 -4.45
CA CYS A 161 1.99 -6.27 -3.57
C CYS A 161 2.76 -6.90 -2.39
N ILE A 162 3.98 -7.42 -2.61
CA ILE A 162 4.85 -7.94 -1.53
C ILE A 162 5.23 -6.81 -0.57
N GLN A 163 5.69 -5.66 -1.09
CA GLN A 163 6.02 -4.49 -0.28
C GLN A 163 4.82 -4.05 0.58
N MET A 164 3.65 -3.92 -0.02
CA MET A 164 2.41 -3.52 0.67
C MET A 164 2.02 -4.52 1.76
N GLY A 165 2.14 -5.83 1.49
CA GLY A 165 1.82 -6.89 2.45
C GLY A 165 2.74 -6.86 3.68
N ILE A 166 4.06 -6.75 3.47
CA ILE A 166 5.04 -6.65 4.56
C ILE A 166 4.84 -5.35 5.34
N ASN A 167 4.67 -4.22 4.65
CA ASN A 167 4.43 -2.92 5.28
C ASN A 167 3.14 -2.92 6.12
N SER A 168 2.09 -3.59 5.65
CA SER A 168 0.83 -3.74 6.41
C SER A 168 1.02 -4.59 7.66
N ALA A 169 1.80 -5.68 7.57
CA ALA A 169 2.17 -6.49 8.73
C ALA A 169 3.02 -5.68 9.73
N GLN A 170 3.99 -4.89 9.26
CA GLN A 170 4.81 -4.02 10.11
C GLN A 170 3.96 -2.94 10.80
N ARG A 171 2.99 -2.34 10.09
CA ARG A 171 2.01 -1.41 10.70
C ARG A 171 1.20 -2.10 11.80
N GLY A 172 0.66 -3.27 11.53
CA GLY A 172 -0.04 -4.09 12.51
C GLY A 172 0.84 -4.45 13.71
N ALA A 173 2.12 -4.70 13.48
CA ALA A 173 3.11 -4.89 14.52
C ALA A 173 3.57 -3.57 15.20
N GLY A 174 3.00 -2.40 14.87
CA GLY A 174 3.33 -1.10 15.47
C GLY A 174 4.61 -0.45 14.94
N ASN A 175 5.24 -0.99 13.89
CA ASN A 175 6.49 -0.49 13.31
C ASN A 175 6.22 0.47 12.13
N THR A 176 5.42 1.51 12.35
CA THR A 176 5.04 2.49 11.31
C THR A 176 6.24 3.25 10.73
N LYS A 177 7.32 3.44 11.52
CA LYS A 177 8.55 4.08 11.03
C LYS A 177 9.24 3.29 9.90
N ILE A 178 9.18 1.97 9.93
CA ILE A 178 9.72 1.12 8.85
C ILE A 178 8.94 1.36 7.57
N THR A 179 7.61 1.31 7.65
CA THR A 179 6.71 1.55 6.52
C THR A 179 6.93 2.93 5.90
N MET A 180 7.02 3.97 6.72
CA MET A 180 7.34 5.32 6.27
C MET A 180 8.69 5.35 5.51
N ARG A 181 9.74 4.77 6.08
CA ARG A 181 11.08 4.75 5.45
C ARG A 181 11.07 4.04 4.11
N THR A 182 10.45 2.86 4.02
CA THR A 182 10.38 2.09 2.77
C THR A 182 9.62 2.85 1.69
N ASN A 183 8.48 3.45 2.02
CA ASN A 183 7.66 4.20 1.05
C ASN A 183 8.30 5.52 0.65
N VAL A 184 8.88 6.28 1.60
CA VAL A 184 9.59 7.52 1.28
C VAL A 184 10.80 7.24 0.38
N THR A 185 11.61 6.22 0.68
CA THR A 185 12.75 5.86 -0.16
C THR A 185 12.30 5.39 -1.55
N SER A 186 11.29 4.53 -1.64
CA SER A 186 10.72 4.07 -2.90
C SER A 186 10.27 5.24 -3.79
N ASN A 187 9.50 6.17 -3.22
CA ASN A 187 9.01 7.35 -3.93
C ASN A 187 10.14 8.32 -4.30
N THR A 188 11.14 8.51 -3.44
CA THR A 188 12.30 9.35 -3.75
C THR A 188 13.08 8.78 -4.95
N ILE A 189 13.32 7.48 -4.97
CA ILE A 189 13.99 6.82 -6.10
C ILE A 189 13.14 6.93 -7.37
N ASN A 190 11.83 6.75 -7.27
CA ASN A 190 10.91 6.94 -8.37
C ASN A 190 11.03 8.35 -8.96
N ILE A 191 11.00 9.42 -8.15
CA ILE A 191 11.15 10.81 -8.58
C ILE A 191 12.50 11.04 -9.29
N ILE A 192 13.60 10.54 -8.70
CA ILE A 192 14.94 10.67 -9.30
C ILE A 192 14.98 9.96 -10.66
N LEU A 193 14.47 8.74 -10.74
CA LEU A 193 14.47 7.98 -11.99
C LEU A 193 13.51 8.56 -13.03
N ASN A 194 12.39 9.13 -12.63
CA ASN A 194 11.51 9.87 -13.52
C ASN A 194 12.25 11.03 -14.18
N TYR A 195 12.97 11.82 -13.39
CA TYR A 195 13.78 12.93 -13.93
C TYR A 195 14.84 12.46 -14.94
N LEU A 196 15.49 11.32 -14.66
CA LEU A 196 16.52 10.76 -15.54
C LEU A 196 15.95 10.12 -16.81
N LEU A 197 14.86 9.34 -16.70
CA LEU A 197 14.37 8.45 -17.75
C LEU A 197 13.27 9.07 -18.62
N ILE A 198 12.49 10.03 -18.11
CA ILE A 198 11.43 10.65 -18.91
C ILE A 198 12.03 11.51 -20.02
N ASN A 199 12.91 12.44 -19.64
CA ASN A 199 13.50 13.42 -20.55
C ASN A 199 14.95 13.12 -20.96
N GLY A 200 15.57 12.07 -20.42
CA GLY A 200 16.92 11.65 -20.79
C GLY A 200 18.03 12.57 -20.26
N HIS A 201 17.94 12.99 -18.98
CA HIS A 201 18.98 13.82 -18.39
C HIS A 201 20.25 13.02 -18.05
N PHE A 202 21.41 13.69 -18.00
CA PHE A 202 22.73 13.12 -17.66
C PHE A 202 23.17 11.93 -18.54
N GLY A 203 22.76 11.91 -19.81
CA GLY A 203 23.15 10.86 -20.76
C GLY A 203 22.29 9.60 -20.71
N PHE A 204 21.24 9.57 -19.90
CA PHE A 204 20.25 8.50 -19.95
C PHE A 204 19.35 8.63 -21.19
N PRO A 205 18.81 7.51 -21.73
CA PRO A 205 17.91 7.57 -22.86
C PRO A 205 16.58 8.23 -22.46
N ALA A 206 16.05 9.12 -23.33
CA ALA A 206 14.73 9.70 -23.16
C ALA A 206 13.65 8.66 -23.52
N LEU A 207 13.13 7.96 -22.53
CA LEU A 207 12.16 6.88 -22.69
C LEU A 207 10.70 7.35 -22.60
N GLY A 208 10.46 8.64 -22.27
CA GLY A 208 9.12 9.21 -22.18
C GLY A 208 8.22 8.45 -21.19
N ILE A 209 7.03 8.04 -21.65
CA ILE A 209 6.02 7.30 -20.85
C ILE A 209 6.58 5.96 -20.32
N GLN A 210 7.41 5.26 -21.09
CA GLN A 210 8.06 4.02 -20.65
C GLN A 210 9.03 4.29 -19.51
N GLY A 211 9.76 5.42 -19.57
CA GLY A 211 10.66 5.86 -18.49
C GLY A 211 9.91 6.06 -17.18
N ALA A 212 8.72 6.68 -17.20
CA ALA A 212 7.87 6.85 -16.04
C ALA A 212 7.42 5.51 -15.43
N ALA A 213 7.03 4.55 -16.28
CA ALA A 213 6.66 3.21 -15.82
C ALA A 213 7.83 2.46 -15.19
N LEU A 214 9.01 2.49 -15.83
CA LEU A 214 10.22 1.84 -15.33
C LEU A 214 10.70 2.47 -14.00
N ALA A 215 10.67 3.79 -13.90
CA ALA A 215 11.00 4.50 -12.66
C ALA A 215 10.09 4.06 -11.49
N THR A 216 8.79 3.95 -11.75
CA THR A 216 7.81 3.50 -10.74
C THR A 216 8.09 2.05 -10.31
N VAL A 217 8.30 1.14 -11.26
CA VAL A 217 8.60 -0.27 -10.95
C VAL A 217 9.92 -0.38 -10.21
N THR A 218 10.97 0.32 -10.64
CA THR A 218 12.28 0.27 -9.96
C THR A 218 12.18 0.80 -8.53
N GLY A 219 11.47 1.91 -8.31
CA GLY A 219 11.20 2.42 -6.97
C GLY A 219 10.48 1.39 -6.08
N THR A 220 9.47 0.69 -6.62
CA THR A 220 8.77 -0.37 -5.88
C THR A 220 9.64 -1.59 -5.63
N VAL A 221 10.53 -1.97 -6.54
CA VAL A 221 11.50 -3.06 -6.32
C VAL A 221 12.42 -2.73 -5.15
N VAL A 222 12.96 -1.51 -5.10
CA VAL A 222 13.80 -1.07 -3.96
C VAL A 222 13.00 -1.06 -2.65
N GLY A 223 11.77 -0.54 -2.67
CA GLY A 223 10.87 -0.58 -1.51
C GLY A 223 10.56 -2.01 -1.06
N CYS A 224 10.36 -2.93 -2.00
CA CYS A 224 10.15 -4.36 -1.72
C CYS A 224 11.37 -4.98 -1.03
N VAL A 225 12.58 -4.76 -1.56
CA VAL A 225 13.83 -5.23 -0.96
C VAL A 225 13.99 -4.68 0.46
N MET A 226 13.79 -3.37 0.67
CA MET A 226 13.84 -2.77 2.00
C MET A 226 12.81 -3.36 2.96
N SER A 227 11.60 -3.65 2.48
CA SER A 227 10.54 -4.27 3.28
C SER A 227 10.92 -5.70 3.69
N ILE A 228 11.49 -6.49 2.77
CA ILE A 228 12.02 -7.83 3.08
C ILE A 228 13.16 -7.73 4.09
N LEU A 229 14.12 -6.83 3.89
CA LEU A 229 15.20 -6.60 4.85
C LEU A 229 14.70 -6.17 6.23
N SER A 230 13.54 -5.52 6.32
CA SER A 230 12.97 -5.12 7.61
C SER A 230 12.55 -6.29 8.50
N ILE A 231 12.17 -7.42 7.90
CA ILE A 231 11.78 -8.65 8.61
C ILE A 231 12.97 -9.60 8.89
N THR A 232 14.16 -9.29 8.37
CA THR A 232 15.38 -10.07 8.67
C THR A 232 16.06 -9.63 9.97
N LYS A 233 15.72 -8.45 10.52
CA LYS A 233 16.30 -7.94 11.76
C LYS A 233 15.90 -8.82 12.96
N GLN A 234 16.89 -9.20 13.78
CA GLN A 234 16.72 -10.16 14.86
C GLN A 234 15.75 -9.72 15.98
N ASP A 235 15.62 -8.41 16.24
CA ASP A 235 14.81 -7.87 17.34
C ASP A 235 13.35 -7.58 16.96
N GLY A 236 12.91 -7.96 15.76
CA GLY A 236 11.56 -7.70 15.27
C GLY A 236 10.53 -8.70 15.78
N PHE A 237 9.30 -8.24 16.11
CA PHE A 237 8.17 -9.13 16.40
C PHE A 237 7.82 -10.02 15.20
N LEU A 238 7.94 -9.45 13.99
CA LEU A 238 7.92 -10.18 12.72
C LEU A 238 9.36 -10.42 12.29
N ASN A 239 9.77 -11.67 12.21
CA ASN A 239 11.17 -12.01 12.01
C ASN A 239 11.32 -13.25 11.14
N LEU A 240 12.04 -13.12 10.02
CA LEU A 240 12.30 -14.20 9.07
C LEU A 240 13.14 -15.32 9.72
N GLY A 241 14.13 -14.97 10.55
CA GLY A 241 14.92 -15.96 11.28
C GLY A 241 14.08 -16.78 12.25
N TYR A 242 13.11 -16.15 12.92
CA TYR A 242 12.14 -16.85 13.77
C TYR A 242 11.26 -17.81 12.97
N ILE A 243 10.78 -17.36 11.78
CA ILE A 243 9.98 -18.18 10.87
C ILE A 243 10.74 -19.44 10.44
N LEU A 244 12.01 -19.26 10.00
CA LEU A 244 12.85 -20.37 9.55
C LEU A 244 13.22 -21.33 10.69
N LYS A 245 13.61 -20.79 11.85
CA LYS A 245 13.99 -21.58 13.03
C LYS A 245 12.82 -22.45 13.55
N ASN A 246 11.63 -21.89 13.60
CA ASN A 246 10.44 -22.60 14.07
C ASN A 246 9.68 -23.33 12.97
N LYS A 247 10.21 -23.36 11.73
CA LYS A 247 9.61 -24.00 10.55
C LYS A 247 8.12 -23.62 10.37
N ILE A 248 7.82 -22.33 10.53
CA ILE A 248 6.44 -21.83 10.42
C ILE A 248 5.99 -21.97 8.97
N LYS A 249 4.91 -22.70 8.76
CA LYS A 249 4.31 -22.94 7.44
C LYS A 249 3.02 -22.13 7.26
N PRO A 250 2.65 -21.84 6.01
CA PRO A 250 1.33 -21.27 5.73
C PRO A 250 0.24 -22.27 6.14
N THR A 251 -0.83 -21.79 6.78
CA THR A 251 -1.94 -22.61 7.23
C THR A 251 -3.28 -22.16 6.64
N LEU A 252 -4.17 -23.14 6.43
CA LEU A 252 -5.51 -22.85 5.94
C LEU A 252 -6.32 -22.02 6.97
N ALA A 253 -6.08 -22.22 8.26
CA ALA A 253 -6.75 -21.47 9.31
C ALA A 253 -6.39 -19.97 9.28
N ALA A 254 -5.10 -19.64 9.08
CA ALA A 254 -4.66 -18.26 8.91
C ALA A 254 -5.24 -17.66 7.59
N PHE A 255 -5.28 -18.43 6.52
CA PHE A 255 -5.88 -18.02 5.25
C PHE A 255 -7.37 -17.70 5.40
N ILE A 256 -8.16 -18.59 5.99
CA ILE A 256 -9.60 -18.35 6.25
C ILE A 256 -9.80 -17.10 7.12
N SER A 257 -8.93 -16.89 8.11
CA SER A 257 -8.99 -15.68 8.95
C SER A 257 -8.72 -14.42 8.15
N LEU A 258 -7.74 -14.43 7.22
CA LEU A 258 -7.44 -13.32 6.30
C LEU A 258 -8.65 -13.02 5.40
N VAL A 259 -9.24 -14.05 4.78
CA VAL A 259 -10.41 -13.90 3.91
C VAL A 259 -11.61 -13.39 4.69
N ARG A 260 -11.87 -13.91 5.90
CA ARG A 260 -13.00 -13.50 6.75
C ARG A 260 -12.96 -12.02 7.13
N VAL A 261 -11.78 -11.46 7.39
CA VAL A 261 -11.62 -10.03 7.66
C VAL A 261 -11.64 -9.23 6.35
N GLY A 262 -11.01 -9.76 5.29
CA GLY A 262 -10.82 -9.07 4.03
C GLY A 262 -12.07 -8.96 3.17
N TYR A 263 -13.01 -9.90 3.27
CA TYR A 263 -14.16 -9.89 2.37
C TYR A 263 -15.01 -8.63 2.51
N SER A 264 -15.22 -8.17 3.75
CA SER A 264 -15.99 -6.95 4.04
C SER A 264 -15.32 -5.72 3.42
N VAL A 265 -14.00 -5.61 3.60
CA VAL A 265 -13.20 -4.52 3.04
C VAL A 265 -13.15 -4.60 1.51
N PHE A 266 -13.11 -5.81 0.95
CA PHE A 266 -13.13 -6.01 -0.51
C PHE A 266 -14.44 -5.47 -1.11
N PHE A 267 -15.60 -5.82 -0.56
CA PHE A 267 -16.87 -5.30 -1.03
C PHE A 267 -16.98 -3.79 -0.86
N GLU A 268 -16.52 -3.24 0.27
CA GLU A 268 -16.44 -1.79 0.47
C GLU A 268 -15.62 -1.11 -0.64
N GLN A 269 -14.44 -1.63 -0.96
CA GLN A 269 -13.60 -1.10 -2.03
C GLN A 269 -14.27 -1.19 -3.41
N VAL A 270 -14.93 -2.31 -3.71
CA VAL A 270 -15.66 -2.48 -4.98
C VAL A 270 -16.82 -1.48 -5.09
N PHE A 271 -17.66 -1.37 -4.05
CA PHE A 271 -18.78 -0.41 -4.06
C PHE A 271 -18.31 1.03 -4.16
N MET A 272 -17.23 1.38 -3.45
CA MET A 272 -16.64 2.71 -3.55
C MET A 272 -16.17 3.01 -4.98
N ARG A 273 -15.51 2.06 -5.66
CA ARG A 273 -15.08 2.23 -7.07
C ARG A 273 -16.23 2.35 -8.03
N ILE A 274 -17.30 1.56 -7.84
CA ILE A 274 -18.53 1.69 -8.62
C ILE A 274 -19.14 3.08 -8.40
N GLY A 275 -19.22 3.57 -7.15
CA GLY A 275 -19.72 4.90 -6.83
C GLY A 275 -18.93 6.01 -7.55
N PHE A 276 -17.60 6.00 -7.47
CA PHE A 276 -16.76 6.97 -8.18
C PHE A 276 -16.91 6.87 -9.70
N MET A 277 -17.06 5.67 -10.25
CA MET A 277 -17.28 5.50 -11.68
C MET A 277 -18.65 6.09 -12.11
N MET A 278 -19.69 5.88 -11.32
CA MET A 278 -21.02 6.46 -11.59
C MET A 278 -21.01 7.99 -11.52
N THR A 279 -20.33 8.57 -10.53
CA THR A 279 -20.19 10.04 -10.43
C THR A 279 -19.40 10.61 -11.59
N ALA A 280 -18.32 9.94 -12.02
CA ALA A 280 -17.56 10.36 -13.21
C ALA A 280 -18.41 10.32 -14.50
N ILE A 281 -19.23 9.25 -14.68
CA ILE A 281 -20.14 9.15 -15.82
C ILE A 281 -21.21 10.25 -15.79
N MET A 282 -21.74 10.57 -14.59
CA MET A 282 -22.72 11.65 -14.44
C MET A 282 -22.11 13.04 -14.74
N ALA A 283 -20.87 13.28 -14.26
CA ALA A 283 -20.14 14.50 -14.57
C ALA A 283 -19.86 14.65 -16.07
N ALA A 284 -19.46 13.55 -16.73
CA ALA A 284 -19.24 13.54 -18.18
C ALA A 284 -20.49 13.86 -19.00
N LYS A 285 -21.68 13.45 -18.53
CA LYS A 285 -22.96 13.79 -19.18
C LYS A 285 -23.34 15.27 -19.04
N GLN A 286 -22.80 15.98 -18.04
CA GLN A 286 -23.09 17.41 -17.80
C GLN A 286 -22.13 18.34 -18.59
N GLY A 287 -21.15 17.79 -19.28
CA GLY A 287 -20.24 18.54 -20.14
C GLY A 287 -18.80 18.61 -19.62
N THR A 288 -17.93 19.19 -20.45
CA THR A 288 -16.49 19.27 -20.20
C THR A 288 -16.11 20.03 -18.95
N ASP A 289 -16.87 21.09 -18.62
CA ASP A 289 -16.59 21.94 -17.45
C ASP A 289 -16.89 21.21 -16.13
N ALA A 290 -17.99 20.45 -16.09
CA ALA A 290 -18.34 19.61 -14.94
C ALA A 290 -17.32 18.46 -14.75
N MET A 291 -16.83 17.89 -15.85
CA MET A 291 -15.80 16.84 -15.83
C MET A 291 -14.44 17.39 -15.36
N ALA A 292 -14.10 18.63 -15.74
CA ALA A 292 -12.87 19.27 -15.28
C ALA A 292 -12.89 19.66 -13.80
N ALA A 293 -14.07 19.93 -13.24
CA ALA A 293 -14.26 20.25 -11.82
C ALA A 293 -14.27 19.01 -10.93
N HIS A 294 -14.62 17.83 -11.47
CA HIS A 294 -14.65 16.55 -10.77
C HIS A 294 -13.25 15.94 -10.64
#